data_a6ad423e778173f0cffb598d49ec0376
#
_entry.id   a6ad423e778173f0cffb598d49ec0376
#
_cell.length_a   1.000
_cell.length_b   1.000
_cell.length_c   1.000
_cell.angle_alpha   90.00
_cell.angle_beta   90.00
_cell.angle_gamma   90.00
#
_symmetry.space_group_name_H-M   'P 1'
#
loop_
_entity.id
_entity.type
_entity.pdbx_description
1 polymer ?
#
loop_
_entity_poly.entity_id
_entity_poly.type
_entity_poly.pdbx_seq_one_letter_code
_entity_poly.pdbx_strand_id
1 'polypeptide(L)'
;LPKQIIEKDLWVSTLLEIIFTLPFSDKLVFKGGTSLSKVWGLISRFSEDIDISIDRNLFGFEGDLTIRQIKKLRKESSLFVNNDFCLALNNAISQYGLNDYLIVESQPNGEGDKTYPEPRQIFIKYKSLFDVELSYIQPQIILEVGARSLFEPTEKSFIQSMITASYPSVETSVIKTAITTAVAAKTFLEKAFLLHELFTTDICSRAERKSRHLYDLERMMDMDFAVNATKNDDLWAAIHHHREIFTRIKDVDYT
;
A
#
# COMPACT_ATOMS: atom_id res chain seq x y z
N LEU A 1 11.66 10.59 18.60
CA LEU A 1 10.96 9.37 18.20
C LEU A 1 11.58 8.15 18.87
N PRO A 2 10.79 7.11 19.25
CA PRO A 2 11.31 5.83 19.69
C PRO A 2 12.27 5.21 18.66
N LYS A 3 13.34 4.56 19.14
CA LYS A 3 14.37 3.96 18.27
C LYS A 3 13.77 2.89 17.34
N GLN A 4 12.78 2.15 17.80
CA GLN A 4 12.08 1.12 17.03
C GLN A 4 11.30 1.72 15.86
N ILE A 5 10.79 2.95 15.96
CA ILE A 5 10.15 3.65 14.83
C ILE A 5 11.18 3.98 13.76
N ILE A 6 12.35 4.47 14.16
CA ILE A 6 13.43 4.84 13.24
C ILE A 6 13.97 3.60 12.52
N GLU A 7 14.15 2.50 13.25
CA GLU A 7 14.55 1.21 12.68
C GLU A 7 13.52 0.69 11.68
N LYS A 8 12.24 0.70 12.06
CA LYS A 8 11.17 0.24 11.17
C LYS A 8 11.03 1.10 9.93
N ASP A 9 11.20 2.42 10.04
CA ASP A 9 11.23 3.35 8.92
C ASP A 9 12.36 3.05 7.94
N LEU A 10 13.55 2.71 8.45
CA LEU A 10 14.67 2.29 7.64
C LEU A 10 14.34 1.02 6.84
N TRP A 11 13.78 0.00 7.51
CA TRP A 11 13.37 -1.23 6.84
C TRP A 11 12.25 -1.03 5.82
N VAL A 12 11.25 -0.17 6.11
CA VAL A 12 10.21 0.21 5.14
C VAL A 12 10.83 0.86 3.90
N SER A 13 11.78 1.78 4.08
CA SER A 13 12.47 2.44 2.96
C SER A 13 13.26 1.44 2.12
N THR A 14 14.06 0.59 2.76
CA THR A 14 14.87 -0.44 2.10
C THR A 14 14.02 -1.43 1.32
N LEU A 15 12.93 -1.92 1.93
CA LEU A 15 12.01 -2.84 1.26
C LEU A 15 11.31 -2.22 0.06
N LEU A 16 10.88 -0.96 0.15
CA LEU A 16 10.31 -0.25 -0.99
C LEU A 16 11.32 -0.14 -2.14
N GLU A 17 12.56 0.22 -1.86
CA GLU A 17 13.60 0.26 -2.89
C GLU A 17 13.81 -1.11 -3.53
N ILE A 18 13.88 -2.19 -2.74
CA ILE A 18 14.00 -3.57 -3.25
C ILE A 18 12.80 -3.96 -4.12
N ILE A 19 11.57 -3.70 -3.66
CA ILE A 19 10.34 -4.04 -4.38
C ILE A 19 10.32 -3.39 -5.77
N PHE A 20 10.79 -2.15 -5.89
CA PHE A 20 10.82 -1.44 -7.18
C PHE A 20 12.04 -1.78 -8.05
N THR A 21 12.86 -2.77 -7.67
CA THR A 21 13.85 -3.42 -8.54
C THR A 21 13.37 -4.78 -9.08
N LEU A 22 12.22 -5.28 -8.64
CA LEU A 22 11.71 -6.58 -9.09
C LEU A 22 11.41 -6.58 -10.60
N PRO A 23 11.46 -7.74 -11.29
CA PRO A 23 11.31 -7.82 -12.74
C PRO A 23 10.01 -7.25 -13.30
N PHE A 24 8.99 -7.12 -12.48
CA PHE A 24 7.66 -6.58 -12.80
C PHE A 24 7.39 -5.23 -12.12
N SER A 25 8.41 -4.52 -11.70
CA SER A 25 8.29 -3.24 -10.99
C SER A 25 7.58 -2.14 -11.79
N ASP A 26 7.61 -2.21 -13.13
CA ASP A 26 6.85 -1.34 -14.02
C ASP A 26 5.33 -1.54 -13.91
N LYS A 27 4.88 -2.65 -13.32
CA LYS A 27 3.49 -2.99 -13.03
C LYS A 27 3.09 -2.76 -11.57
N LEU A 28 3.94 -2.10 -10.78
CA LEU A 28 3.69 -1.86 -9.37
C LEU A 28 3.45 -0.38 -9.10
N VAL A 29 2.51 -0.09 -8.18
CA VAL A 29 2.25 1.26 -7.65
C VAL A 29 2.23 1.21 -6.13
N PHE A 30 3.06 2.03 -5.50
CA PHE A 30 3.03 2.29 -4.08
C PHE A 30 1.89 3.24 -3.73
N LYS A 31 1.11 2.94 -2.71
CA LYS A 31 -0.09 3.71 -2.34
C LYS A 31 -0.31 3.74 -0.83
N GLY A 32 -1.47 4.20 -0.41
CA GLY A 32 -1.92 4.13 0.98
C GLY A 32 -1.35 5.20 1.90
N GLY A 33 -1.47 4.96 3.21
CA GLY A 33 -1.01 5.90 4.24
C GLY A 33 0.49 6.12 4.24
N THR A 34 1.26 5.07 4.01
CA THR A 34 2.73 5.16 4.01
C THR A 34 3.24 5.96 2.82
N SER A 35 2.55 5.96 1.66
CA SER A 35 2.90 6.84 0.55
C SER A 35 2.63 8.31 0.88
N LEU A 36 1.54 8.62 1.60
CA LEU A 36 1.23 9.98 2.03
C LEU A 36 2.30 10.56 2.98
N SER A 37 2.90 9.74 3.83
CA SER A 37 3.96 10.19 4.74
C SER A 37 5.33 10.24 4.08
N LYS A 38 5.73 9.17 3.36
CA LYS A 38 7.10 9.01 2.85
C LYS A 38 7.38 9.74 1.53
N VAL A 39 6.40 9.81 0.65
CA VAL A 39 6.55 10.46 -0.66
C VAL A 39 6.05 11.90 -0.60
N TRP A 40 4.86 12.09 -0.03
CA TRP A 40 4.15 13.36 -0.09
C TRP A 40 4.41 14.24 1.14
N GLY A 41 4.85 13.70 2.28
CA GLY A 41 5.04 14.45 3.53
C GLY A 41 3.75 15.06 4.11
N LEU A 42 2.58 14.51 3.76
CA LEU A 42 1.27 15.11 4.05
C LEU A 42 0.71 14.72 5.41
N ILE A 43 1.17 13.61 6.00
CA ILE A 43 0.70 13.13 7.30
C ILE A 43 1.87 12.90 8.24
N SER A 44 1.67 13.24 9.53
CA SER A 44 2.72 13.15 10.54
C SER A 44 2.58 11.93 11.48
N ARG A 45 1.53 11.13 11.29
CA ARG A 45 1.39 9.86 12.01
C ARG A 45 2.33 8.80 11.44
N PHE A 46 2.82 7.94 12.30
CA PHE A 46 3.58 6.78 11.86
C PHE A 46 2.68 5.84 11.03
N SER A 47 3.16 5.46 9.86
CA SER A 47 2.54 4.49 8.97
C SER A 47 3.59 3.47 8.57
N GLU A 48 3.30 2.20 8.84
CA GLU A 48 4.28 1.12 8.86
C GLU A 48 4.00 0.02 7.82
N ASP A 49 2.77 -0.02 7.30
CA ASP A 49 2.35 -0.99 6.29
C ASP A 49 2.74 -0.48 4.90
N ILE A 50 3.14 -1.38 4.02
CA ILE A 50 3.44 -1.09 2.61
C ILE A 50 2.27 -1.58 1.77
N ASP A 51 1.57 -0.68 1.12
CA ASP A 51 0.46 -1.00 0.21
C ASP A 51 0.94 -0.94 -1.24
N ILE A 52 0.91 -2.06 -1.95
CA ILE A 52 1.27 -2.17 -3.38
C ILE A 52 0.07 -2.58 -4.22
N SER A 53 -0.21 -1.81 -5.25
CA SER A 53 -1.15 -2.18 -6.30
C SER A 53 -0.38 -2.77 -7.49
N ILE A 54 -0.88 -3.90 -8.02
CA ILE A 54 -0.39 -4.49 -9.26
C ILE A 54 -1.32 -4.07 -10.40
N ASP A 55 -0.76 -3.66 -11.52
CA ASP A 55 -1.52 -3.46 -12.76
C ASP A 55 -2.17 -4.77 -13.19
N ARG A 56 -3.50 -4.79 -13.24
CA ARG A 56 -4.26 -5.99 -13.64
C ARG A 56 -3.98 -6.44 -15.07
N ASN A 57 -3.39 -5.57 -15.89
CA ASN A 57 -2.94 -5.92 -17.25
C ASN A 57 -1.85 -7.00 -17.22
N LEU A 58 -1.08 -7.12 -16.13
CA LEU A 58 -0.15 -8.23 -15.91
C LEU A 58 -0.84 -9.60 -15.99
N PHE A 59 -2.13 -9.66 -15.64
CA PHE A 59 -2.95 -10.88 -15.66
C PHE A 59 -3.88 -10.93 -16.88
N GLY A 60 -3.72 -10.03 -17.85
CA GLY A 60 -4.55 -9.95 -19.06
C GLY A 60 -5.98 -9.45 -18.82
N PHE A 61 -6.19 -8.64 -17.78
CA PHE A 61 -7.49 -8.02 -17.50
C PHE A 61 -7.45 -6.52 -17.79
N GLU A 62 -8.28 -6.08 -18.70
CA GLU A 62 -8.39 -4.68 -19.12
C GLU A 62 -9.85 -4.19 -19.04
N GLY A 63 -10.03 -2.87 -18.96
CA GLY A 63 -11.35 -2.23 -18.95
C GLY A 63 -12.25 -2.66 -17.79
N ASP A 64 -13.56 -2.63 -18.01
CA ASP A 64 -14.56 -3.02 -17.04
C ASP A 64 -14.65 -4.53 -16.92
N LEU A 65 -14.65 -5.01 -15.69
CA LEU A 65 -14.67 -6.43 -15.42
C LEU A 65 -16.03 -6.91 -14.90
N THR A 66 -16.49 -8.03 -15.42
CA THR A 66 -17.63 -8.77 -14.88
C THR A 66 -17.28 -9.37 -13.52
N ILE A 67 -18.30 -9.71 -12.72
CA ILE A 67 -18.11 -10.39 -11.42
C ILE A 67 -17.25 -11.66 -11.55
N ARG A 68 -17.46 -12.43 -12.63
CA ARG A 68 -16.67 -13.64 -12.90
C ARG A 68 -15.19 -13.33 -13.15
N GLN A 69 -14.91 -12.28 -13.92
CA GLN A 69 -13.54 -11.84 -14.19
C GLN A 69 -12.88 -11.28 -12.93
N ILE A 70 -13.61 -10.52 -12.08
CA ILE A 70 -13.08 -10.05 -10.79
C ILE A 70 -12.71 -11.22 -9.87
N LYS A 71 -13.53 -12.28 -9.80
CA LYS A 71 -13.20 -13.50 -9.05
C LYS A 71 -11.95 -14.20 -9.60
N LYS A 72 -11.82 -14.24 -10.94
CA LYS A 72 -10.65 -14.82 -11.61
C LYS A 72 -9.40 -13.98 -11.34
N LEU A 73 -9.46 -12.66 -11.50
CA LEU A 73 -8.37 -11.74 -11.18
C LEU A 73 -7.92 -11.91 -9.72
N ARG A 74 -8.86 -11.98 -8.76
CA ARG A 74 -8.55 -12.21 -7.34
C ARG A 74 -7.74 -13.50 -7.14
N LYS A 75 -8.12 -14.58 -7.82
CA LYS A 75 -7.40 -15.85 -7.72
C LYS A 75 -6.00 -15.74 -8.32
N GLU A 76 -5.88 -15.21 -9.53
CA GLU A 76 -4.62 -15.11 -10.25
C GLU A 76 -3.63 -14.16 -9.55
N SER A 77 -4.08 -12.98 -9.12
CA SER A 77 -3.23 -12.05 -8.37
C SER A 77 -2.77 -12.63 -7.04
N SER A 78 -3.69 -13.27 -6.30
CA SER A 78 -3.35 -13.88 -5.02
C SER A 78 -2.34 -15.02 -5.15
N LEU A 79 -2.45 -15.85 -6.19
CA LEU A 79 -1.48 -16.91 -6.48
C LEU A 79 -0.13 -16.34 -6.93
N PHE A 80 -0.12 -15.33 -7.80
CA PHE A 80 1.08 -14.63 -8.23
C PHE A 80 1.83 -14.03 -7.03
N VAL A 81 1.11 -13.36 -6.11
CA VAL A 81 1.73 -12.77 -4.92
C VAL A 81 2.33 -13.84 -4.02
N ASN A 82 1.62 -14.96 -3.84
CA ASN A 82 2.12 -16.07 -3.00
C ASN A 82 3.36 -16.75 -3.56
N ASN A 83 3.46 -16.87 -4.87
CA ASN A 83 4.50 -17.66 -5.53
C ASN A 83 5.57 -16.76 -6.15
N ASP A 84 5.24 -16.08 -7.24
CA ASP A 84 6.21 -15.35 -8.06
C ASP A 84 6.73 -14.09 -7.37
N PHE A 85 5.83 -13.31 -6.75
CA PHE A 85 6.23 -12.08 -6.04
C PHE A 85 7.09 -12.40 -4.82
N CYS A 86 6.68 -13.36 -3.98
CA CYS A 86 7.45 -13.79 -2.82
C CYS A 86 8.81 -14.37 -3.21
N LEU A 87 8.87 -15.18 -4.28
CA LEU A 87 10.12 -15.74 -4.77
C LEU A 87 11.06 -14.63 -5.27
N ALA A 88 10.55 -13.70 -6.09
CA ALA A 88 11.35 -12.59 -6.59
C ALA A 88 11.85 -11.69 -5.46
N LEU A 89 11.01 -11.41 -4.46
CA LEU A 89 11.37 -10.61 -3.29
C LEU A 89 12.48 -11.30 -2.47
N ASN A 90 12.36 -12.60 -2.18
CA ASN A 90 13.39 -13.36 -1.48
C ASN A 90 14.72 -13.37 -2.23
N ASN A 91 14.67 -13.56 -3.55
CA ASN A 91 15.88 -13.53 -4.39
C ASN A 91 16.55 -12.15 -4.36
N ALA A 92 15.76 -11.06 -4.44
CA ALA A 92 16.29 -9.71 -4.36
C ALA A 92 16.89 -9.43 -2.96
N ILE A 93 16.22 -9.80 -1.88
CA ILE A 93 16.74 -9.69 -0.51
C ILE A 93 18.10 -10.40 -0.39
N SER A 94 18.23 -11.60 -0.96
CA SER A 94 19.49 -12.38 -0.96
C SER A 94 20.58 -11.70 -1.79
N GLN A 95 20.24 -11.13 -2.95
CA GLN A 95 21.19 -10.38 -3.80
C GLN A 95 21.77 -9.16 -3.08
N TYR A 96 20.99 -8.52 -2.21
CA TYR A 96 21.44 -7.40 -1.39
C TYR A 96 22.07 -7.83 -0.06
N GLY A 97 22.27 -9.14 0.19
CA GLY A 97 22.91 -9.66 1.39
C GLY A 97 22.11 -9.49 2.68
N LEU A 98 20.78 -9.42 2.57
CA LEU A 98 19.87 -9.12 3.70
C LEU A 98 19.14 -10.34 4.26
N ASN A 99 19.41 -11.54 3.76
CA ASN A 99 18.72 -12.77 4.21
C ASN A 99 19.00 -13.17 5.66
N ASP A 100 20.11 -12.71 6.27
CA ASP A 100 20.38 -12.94 7.69
C ASP A 100 19.55 -12.01 8.62
N TYR A 101 18.92 -11.00 8.05
CA TYR A 101 18.15 -9.97 8.76
C TYR A 101 16.66 -10.01 8.48
N LEU A 102 16.23 -10.56 7.35
CA LEU A 102 14.85 -10.53 6.88
C LEU A 102 14.30 -11.93 6.63
N ILE A 103 13.09 -12.19 7.09
CA ILE A 103 12.32 -13.42 6.84
C ILE A 103 11.00 -13.02 6.19
N VAL A 104 10.71 -13.59 5.02
CA VAL A 104 9.49 -13.32 4.24
C VAL A 104 8.52 -14.47 4.38
N GLU A 105 7.32 -14.21 4.86
CA GLU A 105 6.25 -15.19 5.03
C GLU A 105 4.98 -14.68 4.33
N SER A 106 4.42 -15.47 3.42
CA SER A 106 3.13 -15.12 2.79
C SER A 106 1.95 -15.53 3.68
N GLN A 107 0.91 -14.72 3.69
CA GLN A 107 -0.37 -15.09 4.31
C GLN A 107 -0.86 -16.45 3.77
N PRO A 108 -1.28 -17.38 4.62
CA PRO A 108 -1.84 -18.66 4.16
C PRO A 108 -3.14 -18.43 3.37
N ASN A 109 -3.49 -19.41 2.55
CA ASN A 109 -4.81 -19.43 1.91
C ASN A 109 -5.90 -19.53 2.98
N GLY A 110 -7.02 -18.84 2.75
CA GLY A 110 -8.20 -18.97 3.59
C GLY A 110 -9.10 -20.12 3.14
N GLU A 111 -10.33 -20.13 3.64
CA GLU A 111 -11.35 -21.13 3.30
C GLU A 111 -12.54 -20.49 2.55
N GLY A 112 -13.25 -21.28 1.77
CA GLY A 112 -14.42 -20.83 1.02
C GLY A 112 -14.14 -19.60 0.14
N ASP A 113 -14.93 -18.55 0.28
CA ASP A 113 -14.74 -17.31 -0.49
C ASP A 113 -13.46 -16.55 -0.13
N LYS A 114 -12.79 -16.89 0.97
CA LYS A 114 -11.52 -16.29 1.41
C LYS A 114 -10.30 -17.12 1.01
N THR A 115 -10.48 -18.21 0.24
CA THR A 115 -9.38 -19.08 -0.21
C THR A 115 -8.24 -18.30 -0.85
N TYR A 116 -8.57 -17.26 -1.61
CA TYR A 116 -7.60 -16.38 -2.26
C TYR A 116 -7.71 -14.97 -1.66
N PRO A 117 -6.88 -14.63 -0.63
CA PRO A 117 -6.87 -13.29 -0.06
C PRO A 117 -6.52 -12.22 -1.11
N GLU A 118 -7.21 -11.08 -1.08
CA GLU A 118 -6.96 -9.95 -1.98
C GLU A 118 -7.35 -8.62 -1.30
N PRO A 119 -6.41 -7.74 -0.97
CA PRO A 119 -4.97 -7.94 -1.13
C PRO A 119 -4.45 -9.12 -0.30
N ARG A 120 -3.38 -9.77 -0.77
CA ARG A 120 -2.65 -10.76 0.02
C ARG A 120 -1.59 -10.05 0.85
N GLN A 121 -1.45 -10.47 2.10
CA GLN A 121 -0.43 -9.96 3.00
C GLN A 121 0.84 -10.81 2.92
N ILE A 122 1.97 -10.14 2.90
CA ILE A 122 3.30 -10.71 3.09
C ILE A 122 3.85 -10.12 4.39
N PHE A 123 4.24 -10.96 5.32
CA PHE A 123 4.83 -10.57 6.59
C PHE A 123 6.34 -10.63 6.45
N ILE A 124 7.01 -9.48 6.59
CA ILE A 124 8.45 -9.39 6.52
C ILE A 124 8.96 -9.10 7.92
N LYS A 125 9.46 -10.14 8.59
CA LYS A 125 10.02 -10.05 9.93
C LYS A 125 11.48 -9.63 9.82
N TYR A 126 11.91 -8.68 10.63
CA TYR A 126 13.30 -8.26 10.67
C TYR A 126 13.92 -8.48 12.05
N LYS A 127 15.23 -8.73 12.07
CA LYS A 127 16.00 -8.85 13.30
C LYS A 127 16.20 -7.45 13.89
N SER A 128 15.46 -7.13 14.95
CA SER A 128 15.60 -5.84 15.62
C SER A 128 16.93 -5.70 16.36
N LEU A 129 17.49 -4.51 16.31
CA LEU A 129 18.67 -4.11 17.09
C LEU A 129 18.31 -3.69 18.53
N PHE A 130 17.03 -3.59 18.84
CA PHE A 130 16.51 -3.10 20.11
C PHE A 130 15.60 -4.13 20.79
N ASP A 131 15.54 -4.07 22.13
CA ASP A 131 14.64 -4.93 22.89
C ASP A 131 13.17 -4.65 22.53
N VAL A 132 12.43 -5.71 22.21
CA VAL A 132 11.06 -5.65 21.70
C VAL A 132 10.03 -5.94 22.79
N GLU A 133 10.44 -6.56 23.90
CA GLU A 133 9.53 -7.10 24.95
C GLU A 133 8.56 -6.08 25.55
N LEU A 134 8.84 -4.78 25.47
CA LEU A 134 7.99 -3.70 25.96
C LEU A 134 7.47 -2.78 24.86
N SER A 135 7.66 -3.14 23.57
CA SER A 135 7.31 -2.27 22.46
C SER A 135 5.96 -2.64 21.86
N TYR A 136 5.10 -1.64 21.70
CA TYR A 136 3.88 -1.75 20.88
C TYR A 136 4.22 -2.03 19.40
N ILE A 137 5.43 -1.68 18.98
CA ILE A 137 5.90 -1.81 17.59
C ILE A 137 6.56 -3.18 17.42
N GLN A 138 5.91 -4.04 16.69
CA GLN A 138 6.47 -5.35 16.35
C GLN A 138 7.57 -5.24 15.28
N PRO A 139 8.64 -6.04 15.32
CA PRO A 139 9.72 -6.06 14.33
C PRO A 139 9.28 -6.80 13.06
N GLN A 140 8.20 -6.33 12.47
CA GLN A 140 7.56 -6.90 11.29
C GLN A 140 6.97 -5.77 10.46
N ILE A 141 7.10 -5.88 9.14
CA ILE A 141 6.43 -5.03 8.16
C ILE A 141 5.37 -5.86 7.47
N ILE A 142 4.18 -5.30 7.33
CA ILE A 142 3.10 -5.91 6.56
C ILE A 142 3.12 -5.27 5.17
N LEU A 143 3.32 -6.11 4.16
CA LEU A 143 3.23 -5.73 2.76
C LEU A 143 1.91 -6.26 2.20
N GLU A 144 0.98 -5.36 1.87
CA GLU A 144 -0.29 -5.68 1.25
C GLU A 144 -0.19 -5.52 -0.27
N VAL A 145 -0.37 -6.61 -1.01
CA VAL A 145 -0.21 -6.64 -2.47
C VAL A 145 -1.47 -7.13 -3.14
N GLY A 146 -2.01 -6.37 -4.08
CA GLY A 146 -3.22 -6.74 -4.79
C GLY A 146 -3.42 -6.02 -6.12
N ALA A 147 -4.32 -6.55 -6.97
CA ALA A 147 -4.58 -6.06 -8.32
C ALA A 147 -5.95 -5.42 -8.51
N ARG A 148 -6.72 -5.23 -7.43
CA ARG A 148 -8.09 -4.69 -7.49
C ARG A 148 -8.19 -3.18 -7.30
N SER A 149 -7.09 -2.49 -7.03
CA SER A 149 -7.10 -1.03 -6.89
C SER A 149 -7.07 -0.35 -8.26
N LEU A 150 -7.61 0.86 -8.33
CA LEU A 150 -7.39 1.73 -9.48
C LEU A 150 -5.90 2.02 -9.61
N PHE A 151 -5.33 1.80 -10.79
CA PHE A 151 -3.88 1.92 -10.99
C PHE A 151 -3.46 3.39 -11.17
N GLU A 152 -4.03 4.07 -12.13
CA GLU A 152 -3.77 5.49 -12.44
C GLU A 152 -4.65 6.46 -11.64
N PRO A 153 -4.27 7.75 -11.49
CA PRO A 153 -3.01 8.35 -11.91
C PRO A 153 -1.85 8.10 -10.93
N THR A 154 -0.63 8.06 -11.48
CA THR A 154 0.61 7.81 -10.72
C THR A 154 1.72 8.80 -11.09
N GLU A 155 2.74 8.90 -10.27
CA GLU A 155 4.00 9.58 -10.59
C GLU A 155 5.20 8.85 -10.00
N LYS A 156 6.40 9.17 -10.48
CA LYS A 156 7.67 8.60 -9.99
C LYS A 156 8.32 9.53 -8.99
N SER A 157 8.71 8.99 -7.84
CA SER A 157 9.35 9.71 -6.74
C SER A 157 10.51 8.90 -6.15
N PHE A 158 11.44 9.60 -5.52
CA PHE A 158 12.46 8.96 -4.69
C PHE A 158 12.04 9.07 -3.23
N ILE A 159 12.36 8.04 -2.46
CA ILE A 159 12.15 8.06 -1.01
C ILE A 159 13.48 8.08 -0.28
N GLN A 160 13.41 8.45 0.99
CA GLN A 160 14.55 8.38 1.89
C GLN A 160 14.07 7.97 3.29
N SER A 161 14.95 7.33 4.05
CA SER A 161 14.68 7.01 5.43
C SER A 161 14.71 8.26 6.31
N MET A 162 14.11 8.20 7.49
CA MET A 162 14.22 9.27 8.50
C MET A 162 15.67 9.54 8.88
N ILE A 163 16.53 8.52 8.86
CA ILE A 163 17.96 8.66 9.15
C ILE A 163 18.61 9.50 8.06
N THR A 164 18.45 9.16 6.78
CA THR A 164 19.02 9.92 5.66
C THR A 164 18.48 11.35 5.61
N ALA A 165 17.19 11.56 5.90
CA ALA A 165 16.59 12.89 5.94
C ALA A 165 17.19 13.77 7.05
N SER A 166 17.49 13.18 8.23
CA SER A 166 18.08 13.90 9.37
C SER A 166 19.59 14.03 9.28
N TYR A 167 20.26 13.09 8.65
CA TYR A 167 21.73 13.01 8.53
C TYR A 167 22.12 12.71 7.07
N PRO A 168 22.09 13.70 6.18
CA PRO A 168 22.33 13.51 4.74
C PRO A 168 23.71 12.95 4.39
N SER A 169 24.69 13.05 5.32
CA SER A 169 26.02 12.45 5.17
C SER A 169 26.05 10.94 5.44
N VAL A 170 24.99 10.39 6.04
CA VAL A 170 24.88 8.96 6.32
C VAL A 170 24.11 8.31 5.18
N GLU A 171 24.79 7.55 4.35
CA GLU A 171 24.15 6.80 3.28
C GLU A 171 23.54 5.52 3.87
N THR A 172 22.21 5.48 3.91
CA THR A 172 21.45 4.31 4.40
C THR A 172 20.79 3.53 3.28
N SER A 173 20.72 4.12 2.09
CA SER A 173 20.12 3.49 0.92
C SER A 173 21.12 2.61 0.22
N VAL A 174 20.79 1.33 0.10
CA VAL A 174 21.59 0.36 -0.69
C VAL A 174 21.25 0.49 -2.17
N ILE A 175 20.04 1.00 -2.47
CA ILE A 175 19.48 1.09 -3.82
C ILE A 175 18.82 2.46 -3.95
N LYS A 176 19.16 3.22 -5.00
CA LYS A 176 18.48 4.47 -5.34
C LYS A 176 17.56 4.22 -6.54
N THR A 177 16.38 3.72 -6.30
CA THR A 177 15.41 3.48 -7.38
C THR A 177 14.23 4.45 -7.31
N ALA A 178 13.68 4.79 -8.47
CA ALA A 178 12.46 5.57 -8.55
C ALA A 178 11.24 4.67 -8.26
N ILE A 179 10.38 5.12 -7.37
CA ILE A 179 9.17 4.41 -6.93
C ILE A 179 7.97 5.02 -7.63
N THR A 180 7.22 4.21 -8.38
CA THR A 180 5.94 4.63 -8.95
C THR A 180 4.91 4.69 -7.83
N THR A 181 4.31 5.87 -7.61
CA THR A 181 3.43 6.13 -6.46
C THR A 181 2.10 6.71 -6.94
N ALA A 182 1.00 6.31 -6.32
CA ALA A 182 -0.31 6.92 -6.52
C ALA A 182 -0.28 8.40 -6.14
N VAL A 183 -0.82 9.28 -6.98
CA VAL A 183 -0.86 10.72 -6.66
C VAL A 183 -1.68 10.99 -5.39
N ALA A 184 -1.28 12.01 -4.63
CA ALA A 184 -1.93 12.34 -3.36
C ALA A 184 -3.42 12.65 -3.52
N ALA A 185 -3.81 13.33 -4.60
CA ALA A 185 -5.20 13.66 -4.94
C ALA A 185 -6.09 12.40 -5.03
N LYS A 186 -5.61 11.35 -5.71
CA LYS A 186 -6.31 10.06 -5.80
C LYS A 186 -6.48 9.43 -4.43
N THR A 187 -5.39 9.34 -3.65
CA THR A 187 -5.43 8.73 -2.30
C THR A 187 -6.36 9.50 -1.37
N PHE A 188 -6.42 10.83 -1.49
CA PHE A 188 -7.36 11.68 -0.75
C PHE A 188 -8.81 11.31 -1.08
N LEU A 189 -9.19 11.29 -2.35
CA LEU A 189 -10.55 10.93 -2.78
C LEU A 189 -10.90 9.47 -2.42
N GLU A 190 -10.01 8.51 -2.63
CA GLU A 190 -10.24 7.11 -2.24
C GLU A 190 -10.55 6.97 -0.74
N LYS A 191 -9.92 7.78 0.12
CA LYS A 191 -10.21 7.81 1.57
C LYS A 191 -11.56 8.47 1.86
N ALA A 192 -11.94 9.53 1.13
CA ALA A 192 -13.25 10.16 1.26
C ALA A 192 -14.36 9.17 0.89
N PHE A 193 -14.25 8.50 -0.24
CA PHE A 193 -15.20 7.44 -0.64
C PHE A 193 -15.27 6.30 0.40
N LEU A 194 -14.13 5.85 0.91
CA LEU A 194 -14.09 4.82 1.95
C LEU A 194 -14.84 5.24 3.22
N LEU A 195 -14.69 6.48 3.67
CA LEU A 195 -15.40 6.98 4.85
C LEU A 195 -16.89 7.19 4.57
N HIS A 196 -17.25 7.68 3.37
CA HIS A 196 -18.65 7.75 2.94
C HIS A 196 -19.33 6.39 3.03
N GLU A 197 -18.71 5.35 2.49
CA GLU A 197 -19.21 3.96 2.56
C GLU A 197 -19.36 3.47 4.00
N LEU A 198 -18.42 3.80 4.88
CA LEU A 198 -18.44 3.40 6.29
C LEU A 198 -19.55 4.10 7.07
N PHE A 199 -19.81 5.37 6.79
CA PHE A 199 -20.84 6.16 7.48
C PHE A 199 -22.25 5.89 6.94
N THR A 200 -22.38 5.47 5.69
CA THR A 200 -23.67 5.16 5.06
C THR A 200 -24.15 3.74 5.44
N THR A 201 -23.23 2.84 5.77
CA THR A 201 -23.56 1.46 6.11
C THR A 201 -23.47 1.22 7.61
N ASP A 202 -24.45 0.52 8.22
CA ASP A 202 -24.49 0.13 9.64
C ASP A 202 -23.38 -0.88 10.05
N ILE A 203 -22.24 -0.89 9.35
CA ILE A 203 -21.15 -1.82 9.61
C ILE A 203 -20.25 -1.27 10.72
N CYS A 204 -20.80 -1.10 11.93
CA CYS A 204 -20.05 -0.76 13.14
C CYS A 204 -18.84 -1.68 13.42
N SER A 205 -18.91 -2.93 12.99
CA SER A 205 -17.83 -3.92 13.19
C SER A 205 -16.54 -3.63 12.41
N ARG A 206 -16.54 -2.65 11.50
CA ARG A 206 -15.35 -2.23 10.73
C ARG A 206 -14.78 -0.87 11.18
N ALA A 207 -15.32 -0.28 12.24
CA ALA A 207 -14.89 1.05 12.71
C ALA A 207 -13.49 1.05 13.35
N GLU A 208 -13.02 -0.09 13.87
CA GLU A 208 -11.67 -0.20 14.44
C GLU A 208 -10.60 0.20 13.42
N ARG A 209 -9.68 1.06 13.84
CA ARG A 209 -8.59 1.66 13.04
C ARG A 209 -9.03 2.59 11.90
N LYS A 210 -10.34 2.89 11.73
CA LYS A 210 -10.79 3.79 10.66
C LYS A 210 -10.62 5.27 11.00
N SER A 211 -10.49 5.62 12.27
CA SER A 211 -10.14 6.97 12.73
C SER A 211 -8.87 7.55 12.08
N ARG A 212 -7.91 6.69 11.70
CA ARG A 212 -6.72 7.12 10.95
C ARG A 212 -7.05 7.72 9.58
N HIS A 213 -8.13 7.29 8.92
CA HIS A 213 -8.55 7.86 7.64
C HIS A 213 -9.17 9.25 7.82
N LEU A 214 -9.91 9.49 8.92
CA LEU A 214 -10.40 10.83 9.29
C LEU A 214 -9.23 11.79 9.55
N TYR A 215 -8.24 11.35 10.33
CA TYR A 215 -7.03 12.12 10.55
C TYR A 215 -6.31 12.46 9.23
N ASP A 216 -6.13 11.47 8.35
CA ASP A 216 -5.47 11.68 7.07
C ASP A 216 -6.23 12.71 6.21
N LEU A 217 -7.57 12.63 6.15
CA LEU A 217 -8.40 13.60 5.41
C LEU A 217 -8.31 14.99 6.04
N GLU A 218 -8.42 15.11 7.36
CA GLU A 218 -8.31 16.38 8.08
C GLU A 218 -6.98 17.07 7.76
N ARG A 219 -5.88 16.33 7.75
CA ARG A 219 -4.55 16.84 7.44
C ARG A 219 -4.39 17.34 6.00
N MET A 220 -5.19 16.86 5.08
CA MET A 220 -5.08 17.14 3.65
C MET A 220 -6.16 18.09 3.11
N MET A 221 -7.35 18.14 3.72
CA MET A 221 -8.54 18.74 3.13
C MET A 221 -8.42 20.22 2.76
N ASP A 222 -7.59 20.99 3.46
CA ASP A 222 -7.38 22.40 3.20
C ASP A 222 -6.18 22.68 2.26
N MET A 223 -5.51 21.64 1.78
CA MET A 223 -4.40 21.79 0.85
C MET A 223 -4.89 21.96 -0.59
N ASP A 224 -4.19 22.76 -1.38
CA ASP A 224 -4.57 23.09 -2.76
C ASP A 224 -4.85 21.86 -3.62
N PHE A 225 -4.03 20.81 -3.50
CA PHE A 225 -4.23 19.58 -4.27
C PHE A 225 -5.54 18.86 -3.91
N ALA A 226 -5.94 18.89 -2.63
CA ALA A 226 -7.17 18.25 -2.17
C ALA A 226 -8.40 19.06 -2.59
N VAL A 227 -8.34 20.41 -2.46
CA VAL A 227 -9.37 21.31 -2.97
C VAL A 227 -9.52 21.17 -4.49
N ASN A 228 -8.43 21.04 -5.23
CA ASN A 228 -8.47 20.79 -6.67
C ASN A 228 -9.00 19.39 -7.01
N ALA A 229 -8.67 18.37 -6.21
CA ALA A 229 -9.16 17.02 -6.39
C ALA A 229 -10.70 16.94 -6.29
N THR A 230 -11.32 17.70 -5.36
CA THR A 230 -12.79 17.73 -5.23
C THR A 230 -13.49 18.41 -6.42
N LYS A 231 -12.77 19.13 -7.27
CA LYS A 231 -13.26 19.79 -8.49
C LYS A 231 -12.84 19.07 -9.77
N ASN A 232 -12.14 17.97 -9.64
CA ASN A 232 -11.66 17.17 -10.77
C ASN A 232 -12.69 16.09 -11.10
N ASP A 233 -13.64 16.42 -11.98
CA ASP A 233 -14.74 15.53 -12.36
C ASP A 233 -14.23 14.23 -12.99
N ASP A 234 -13.15 14.26 -13.76
CA ASP A 234 -12.58 13.06 -14.40
C ASP A 234 -12.01 12.09 -13.35
N LEU A 235 -11.27 12.60 -12.37
CA LEU A 235 -10.71 11.78 -11.29
C LEU A 235 -11.81 11.23 -10.39
N TRP A 236 -12.80 12.07 -10.08
CA TRP A 236 -13.99 11.66 -9.32
C TRP A 236 -14.72 10.53 -10.03
N ALA A 237 -15.06 10.73 -11.31
CA ALA A 237 -15.77 9.73 -12.11
C ALA A 237 -14.99 8.41 -12.23
N ALA A 238 -13.68 8.47 -12.40
CA ALA A 238 -12.83 7.28 -12.47
C ALA A 238 -12.83 6.48 -11.17
N ILE A 239 -12.73 7.15 -10.01
CA ILE A 239 -12.78 6.48 -8.69
C ILE A 239 -14.19 5.93 -8.43
N HIS A 240 -15.23 6.72 -8.67
CA HIS A 240 -16.63 6.31 -8.54
C HIS A 240 -16.91 5.05 -9.35
N HIS A 241 -16.65 5.08 -10.66
CA HIS A 241 -16.86 3.96 -11.55
C HIS A 241 -16.07 2.70 -11.13
N HIS A 242 -14.81 2.90 -10.72
CA HIS A 242 -14.00 1.80 -10.19
C HIS A 242 -14.65 1.17 -8.94
N ARG A 243 -15.19 1.98 -8.03
CA ARG A 243 -15.83 1.48 -6.80
C ARG A 243 -17.11 0.73 -7.10
N GLU A 244 -17.91 1.20 -8.05
CA GLU A 244 -19.11 0.49 -8.52
C GLU A 244 -18.80 -0.90 -9.06
N ILE A 245 -17.67 -1.07 -9.72
CA ILE A 245 -17.25 -2.37 -10.27
C ILE A 245 -16.63 -3.28 -9.21
N PHE A 246 -15.70 -2.77 -8.41
CA PHE A 246 -14.84 -3.60 -7.56
C PHE A 246 -15.27 -3.65 -6.10
N THR A 247 -15.93 -2.62 -5.56
CA THR A 247 -16.35 -2.57 -4.15
C THR A 247 -17.79 -3.01 -3.98
N ARG A 248 -18.72 -2.47 -4.77
CA ARG A 248 -20.13 -2.86 -4.85
C ARG A 248 -20.82 -2.97 -3.49
N ILE A 249 -20.68 -1.95 -2.66
CA ILE A 249 -21.37 -1.92 -1.37
C ILE A 249 -22.83 -1.62 -1.65
N LYS A 250 -23.71 -2.52 -1.18
CA LYS A 250 -25.16 -2.35 -1.34
C LYS A 250 -25.63 -1.13 -0.55
N ASP A 251 -26.60 -0.40 -1.10
CA ASP A 251 -27.27 0.75 -0.47
C ASP A 251 -26.37 1.98 -0.22
N VAL A 252 -25.19 2.06 -0.87
CA VAL A 252 -24.35 3.26 -0.89
C VAL A 252 -24.63 4.05 -2.16
N ASP A 253 -25.02 5.31 -1.98
CA ASP A 253 -25.17 6.28 -3.05
C ASP A 253 -23.88 7.09 -3.18
N TYR A 254 -23.29 7.09 -4.36
CA TYR A 254 -22.07 7.82 -4.66
C TYR A 254 -22.32 9.12 -5.46
N THR A 255 -23.59 9.49 -5.69
CA THR A 255 -23.96 10.74 -6.40
C THR A 255 -23.97 11.95 -5.49
#